data_e77c35f181e0d3397b194887d1e33517
#
_entry.id   e77c35f181e0d3397b194887d1e33517
#
_cell.length_a   1.000
_cell.length_b   1.000
_cell.length_c   1.000
_cell.angle_alpha   90.00
_cell.angle_beta   90.00
_cell.angle_gamma   90.00
#
_symmetry.space_group_name_H-M   'P 1'
#
loop_
_entity.id
_entity.type
_entity.pdbx_description
1 polymer ?
#
loop_
_entity_poly.entity_id
_entity_poly.type
_entity_poly.pdbx_seq_one_letter_code
_entity_poly.pdbx_strand_id
1 'polypeptide(L)'
;MAKAMTKYQLDHFERKIKRHFDPLIEEQELLVKQYRTEATKKIVGRLAKKMGADKILTAFRNAEEEMKRVREDARTFFIKKAKTEDKKEKLNYSFKRDSDDEITLDTCEEQLRDWARDLVDREIERRPEGAKLKDLKDLKQKAIDNVMESGTPDELKQSLNLVVKHIGLTWNVDTSKIKQLAQN
;
A
#
# COMPACT_ATOMS: atom_id res chain seq x y z
N MET A 1 -24.66 2.28 -38.83
CA MET A 1 -24.22 2.92 -37.58
C MET A 1 -24.02 1.84 -36.52
N ALA A 2 -22.87 1.79 -35.87
CA ALA A 2 -22.64 0.85 -34.78
C ALA A 2 -23.57 1.23 -33.59
N LYS A 3 -24.28 0.24 -33.04
CA LYS A 3 -25.21 0.46 -31.91
C LYS A 3 -24.38 0.76 -30.65
N ALA A 4 -24.72 1.83 -29.94
CA ALA A 4 -24.04 2.19 -28.68
C ALA A 4 -24.16 1.07 -27.66
N MET A 5 -23.11 0.88 -26.86
CA MET A 5 -23.10 -0.12 -25.80
C MET A 5 -24.06 0.25 -24.68
N THR A 6 -24.76 -0.76 -24.16
CA THR A 6 -25.66 -0.59 -23.01
C THR A 6 -24.87 -0.64 -21.71
N LYS A 7 -25.40 -0.01 -20.65
CA LYS A 7 -24.82 -0.06 -19.31
C LYS A 7 -24.59 -1.50 -18.85
N TYR A 8 -25.51 -2.42 -19.13
CA TYR A 8 -25.38 -3.84 -18.79
C TYR A 8 -24.15 -4.50 -19.44
N GLN A 9 -23.87 -4.14 -20.71
CA GLN A 9 -22.68 -4.65 -21.42
C GLN A 9 -21.39 -4.11 -20.80
N LEU A 10 -21.34 -2.82 -20.46
CA LEU A 10 -20.19 -2.20 -19.79
C LEU A 10 -19.94 -2.86 -18.43
N ASP A 11 -20.96 -3.03 -17.59
CA ASP A 11 -20.87 -3.70 -16.29
C ASP A 11 -20.40 -5.16 -16.43
N HIS A 12 -20.78 -5.85 -17.50
CA HIS A 12 -20.31 -7.22 -17.77
C HIS A 12 -18.81 -7.26 -18.05
N PHE A 13 -18.28 -6.32 -18.84
CA PHE A 13 -16.85 -6.23 -19.11
C PHE A 13 -16.05 -5.79 -17.90
N GLU A 14 -16.54 -4.83 -17.11
CA GLU A 14 -15.94 -4.44 -15.86
C GLU A 14 -15.78 -5.64 -14.92
N ARG A 15 -16.83 -6.48 -14.76
CA ARG A 15 -16.76 -7.70 -13.95
C ARG A 15 -15.72 -8.70 -14.48
N LYS A 16 -15.57 -8.84 -15.81
CA LYS A 16 -14.53 -9.70 -16.38
C LYS A 16 -13.13 -9.18 -16.09
N ILE A 17 -12.90 -7.86 -16.19
CA ILE A 17 -11.64 -7.24 -15.84
C ILE A 17 -11.32 -7.50 -14.36
N LYS A 18 -12.24 -7.24 -13.46
CA LYS A 18 -12.06 -7.50 -12.04
C LYS A 18 -11.71 -8.97 -11.77
N ARG A 19 -12.48 -9.92 -12.34
CA ARG A 19 -12.20 -11.35 -12.19
C ARG A 19 -10.80 -11.77 -12.66
N HIS A 20 -10.25 -11.06 -13.64
CA HIS A 20 -8.90 -11.35 -14.14
C HIS A 20 -7.83 -10.73 -13.25
N PHE A 21 -7.99 -9.46 -12.88
CA PHE A 21 -6.96 -8.72 -12.16
C PHE A 21 -6.97 -8.97 -10.65
N ASP A 22 -8.16 -9.19 -10.03
CA ASP A 22 -8.27 -9.30 -8.58
C ASP A 22 -7.41 -10.43 -8.00
N PRO A 23 -7.40 -11.66 -8.55
CA PRO A 23 -6.53 -12.72 -8.05
C PRO A 23 -5.03 -12.38 -8.16
N LEU A 24 -4.62 -11.74 -9.27
CA LEU A 24 -3.23 -11.34 -9.49
C LEU A 24 -2.79 -10.24 -8.52
N ILE A 25 -3.70 -9.31 -8.23
CA ILE A 25 -3.47 -8.25 -7.27
C ILE A 25 -3.39 -8.83 -5.85
N GLU A 26 -4.31 -9.73 -5.48
CA GLU A 26 -4.31 -10.37 -4.16
C GLU A 26 -3.03 -11.17 -3.91
N GLU A 27 -2.58 -11.96 -4.88
CA GLU A 27 -1.30 -12.68 -4.78
C GLU A 27 -0.13 -11.71 -4.56
N GLN A 28 -0.09 -10.64 -5.35
CA GLN A 28 0.98 -9.65 -5.25
C GLN A 28 0.90 -8.85 -3.94
N GLU A 29 -0.30 -8.57 -3.42
CA GLU A 29 -0.50 -7.93 -2.12
C GLU A 29 0.02 -8.79 -0.96
N LEU A 30 -0.15 -10.10 -1.02
CA LEU A 30 0.41 -11.02 -0.02
C LEU A 30 1.94 -10.95 0.02
N LEU A 31 2.59 -10.98 -1.15
CA LEU A 31 4.05 -10.83 -1.25
C LEU A 31 4.51 -9.48 -0.69
N VAL A 32 3.88 -8.39 -1.12
CA VAL A 32 4.20 -7.04 -0.61
C VAL A 32 3.99 -6.95 0.90
N LYS A 33 2.95 -7.58 1.45
CA LYS A 33 2.70 -7.61 2.90
C LYS A 33 3.81 -8.33 3.67
N GLN A 34 4.34 -9.45 3.15
CA GLN A 34 5.47 -10.14 3.74
C GLN A 34 6.71 -9.25 3.76
N TYR A 35 7.09 -8.68 2.61
CA TYR A 35 8.22 -7.75 2.51
C TYR A 35 8.04 -6.51 3.38
N ARG A 36 6.83 -5.97 3.47
CA ARG A 36 6.54 -4.84 4.37
C ARG A 36 6.84 -5.19 5.82
N THR A 37 6.46 -6.37 6.27
CA THR A 37 6.74 -6.85 7.64
C THR A 37 8.24 -6.92 7.90
N GLU A 38 9.02 -7.48 6.98
CA GLU A 38 10.47 -7.58 7.09
C GLU A 38 11.15 -6.21 7.03
N ALA A 39 10.75 -5.37 6.08
CA ALA A 39 11.25 -4.01 5.94
C ALA A 39 10.97 -3.18 7.19
N THR A 40 9.76 -3.30 7.76
CA THR A 40 9.38 -2.61 9.00
C THR A 40 10.32 -3.00 10.14
N LYS A 41 10.51 -4.29 10.40
CA LYS A 41 11.43 -4.78 11.44
C LYS A 41 12.84 -4.21 11.26
N LYS A 42 13.36 -4.25 10.03
CA LYS A 42 14.72 -3.80 9.69
C LYS A 42 14.87 -2.28 9.84
N ILE A 43 13.88 -1.50 9.38
CA ILE A 43 13.92 -0.04 9.40
C ILE A 43 13.70 0.47 10.82
N VAL A 44 12.71 -0.06 11.55
CA VAL A 44 12.48 0.28 12.96
C VAL A 44 13.71 -0.02 13.80
N GLY A 45 14.33 -1.18 13.62
CA GLY A 45 15.57 -1.53 14.35
C GLY A 45 16.73 -0.58 14.04
N ARG A 46 16.90 -0.16 12.77
CA ARG A 46 17.91 0.85 12.40
C ARG A 46 17.61 2.22 12.97
N LEU A 47 16.34 2.63 12.92
CA LEU A 47 15.88 3.91 13.45
C LEU A 47 16.07 3.96 14.97
N ALA A 48 15.67 2.91 15.68
CA ALA A 48 15.86 2.80 17.13
C ALA A 48 17.33 2.96 17.53
N LYS A 49 18.25 2.28 16.84
CA LYS A 49 19.69 2.41 17.07
C LYS A 49 20.21 3.81 16.75
N LYS A 50 19.85 4.35 15.58
CA LYS A 50 20.27 5.70 15.15
C LYS A 50 19.82 6.79 16.15
N MET A 51 18.63 6.65 16.71
CA MET A 51 18.08 7.58 17.71
C MET A 51 18.55 7.30 19.14
N GLY A 52 19.12 6.13 19.40
CA GLY A 52 19.46 5.66 20.75
C GLY A 52 18.23 5.21 21.56
N ALA A 53 17.10 4.91 20.89
CA ALA A 53 15.89 4.40 21.52
C ALA A 53 16.03 2.94 21.95
N ASP A 54 16.99 2.19 21.39
CA ASP A 54 17.29 0.80 21.76
C ASP A 54 17.57 0.63 23.26
N LYS A 55 18.24 1.60 23.90
CA LYS A 55 18.49 1.60 25.35
C LYS A 55 17.19 1.72 26.15
N ILE A 56 16.28 2.60 25.71
CA ILE A 56 14.98 2.78 26.35
C ILE A 56 14.13 1.52 26.21
N LEU A 57 14.06 0.95 25.00
CA LEU A 57 13.32 -0.31 24.76
C LEU A 57 13.89 -1.47 25.59
N THR A 58 15.21 -1.53 25.74
CA THR A 58 15.86 -2.55 26.59
C THR A 58 15.54 -2.31 28.07
N ALA A 59 15.54 -1.05 28.53
CA ALA A 59 15.15 -0.73 29.89
C ALA A 59 13.72 -1.17 30.19
N PHE A 60 12.76 -0.95 29.29
CA PHE A 60 11.39 -1.46 29.46
C PHE A 60 11.33 -2.99 29.56
N ARG A 61 12.10 -3.71 28.74
CA ARG A 61 12.12 -5.19 28.76
C ARG A 61 12.72 -5.77 30.03
N ASN A 62 13.62 -5.02 30.66
CA ASN A 62 14.33 -5.49 31.84
C ASN A 62 13.75 -4.94 33.18
N ALA A 63 12.83 -3.97 33.10
CA ALA A 63 12.32 -3.29 34.27
C ALA A 63 11.04 -3.92 34.81
N GLU A 64 11.16 -4.83 35.77
CA GLU A 64 10.00 -5.24 36.58
C GLU A 64 9.78 -4.28 37.81
N GLU A 65 10.82 -3.66 38.33
CA GLU A 65 10.75 -2.89 39.59
C GLU A 65 10.85 -1.35 39.45
N GLU A 66 11.38 -0.82 38.32
CA GLU A 66 11.57 0.65 38.12
C GLU A 66 10.66 1.26 37.03
N MET A 67 9.52 0.69 36.80
CA MET A 67 8.66 1.04 35.70
C MET A 67 8.28 2.52 35.58
N LYS A 68 8.06 3.21 36.68
CA LYS A 68 7.71 4.64 36.70
C LYS A 68 8.83 5.52 36.12
N ARG A 69 10.06 5.27 36.55
CA ARG A 69 11.25 6.03 36.11
C ARG A 69 11.51 5.79 34.62
N VAL A 70 11.41 4.52 34.18
CA VAL A 70 11.58 4.16 32.78
C VAL A 70 10.54 4.83 31.87
N ARG A 71 9.30 4.96 32.31
CA ARG A 71 8.23 5.67 31.60
C ARG A 71 8.52 7.17 31.45
N GLU A 72 8.99 7.83 32.49
CA GLU A 72 9.35 9.26 32.45
C GLU A 72 10.56 9.51 31.54
N ASP A 73 11.56 8.64 31.60
CA ASP A 73 12.74 8.71 30.74
C ASP A 73 12.36 8.52 29.26
N ALA A 74 11.49 7.55 28.98
CA ALA A 74 10.96 7.31 27.64
C ALA A 74 10.19 8.52 27.11
N ARG A 75 9.27 9.07 27.90
CA ARG A 75 8.49 10.26 27.54
C ARG A 75 9.40 11.42 27.16
N THR A 76 10.36 11.72 28.03
CA THR A 76 11.32 12.81 27.81
C THR A 76 12.15 12.58 26.56
N PHE A 77 12.60 11.34 26.34
CA PHE A 77 13.36 10.96 25.16
C PHE A 77 12.57 11.19 23.86
N PHE A 78 11.35 10.65 23.77
CA PHE A 78 10.54 10.75 22.55
C PHE A 78 10.13 12.19 22.23
N ILE A 79 9.74 12.98 23.24
CA ILE A 79 9.43 14.41 23.04
C ILE A 79 10.65 15.18 22.53
N LYS A 80 11.84 14.95 23.13
CA LYS A 80 13.07 15.62 22.71
C LYS A 80 13.48 15.22 21.29
N LYS A 81 13.36 13.94 20.95
CA LYS A 81 13.70 13.43 19.62
C LYS A 81 12.72 13.90 18.55
N ALA A 82 11.42 13.87 18.78
CA ALA A 82 10.42 14.43 17.88
C ALA A 82 10.78 15.87 17.49
N LYS A 83 11.08 16.74 18.47
CA LYS A 83 11.47 18.14 18.23
C LYS A 83 12.78 18.30 17.45
N THR A 84 13.72 17.35 17.61
CA THR A 84 15.05 17.43 16.98
C THR A 84 15.05 16.89 15.56
N GLU A 85 14.37 15.78 15.32
CA GLU A 85 14.36 15.09 14.03
C GLU A 85 13.40 15.75 13.02
N ASP A 86 12.33 16.38 13.50
CA ASP A 86 11.40 17.16 12.67
C ASP A 86 12.13 18.26 11.88
N LYS A 87 13.17 18.87 12.49
CA LYS A 87 14.01 19.89 11.84
C LYS A 87 14.98 19.33 10.78
N LYS A 88 15.38 18.06 10.88
CA LYS A 88 16.45 17.48 10.04
C LYS A 88 15.94 16.79 8.78
N GLU A 89 14.83 16.06 8.86
CA GLU A 89 14.41 15.15 7.80
C GLU A 89 13.08 15.53 7.13
N LYS A 90 12.46 16.67 7.49
CA LYS A 90 11.10 17.08 7.03
C LYS A 90 10.04 15.98 7.20
N LEU A 91 10.22 15.13 8.19
CA LEU A 91 9.27 14.09 8.55
C LEU A 91 8.42 14.63 9.71
N ASN A 92 7.09 14.50 9.62
CA ASN A 92 6.17 14.93 10.68
C ASN A 92 6.28 14.00 11.89
N TYR A 93 7.34 14.13 12.64
CA TYR A 93 7.51 13.44 13.93
C TYR A 93 6.73 14.19 15.00
N SER A 94 5.48 13.85 15.17
CA SER A 94 4.70 14.32 16.31
C SER A 94 4.57 13.21 17.35
N PHE A 95 5.05 13.45 18.55
CA PHE A 95 4.68 12.64 19.70
C PHE A 95 3.41 13.25 20.28
N LYS A 96 2.27 12.80 19.80
CA LYS A 96 0.95 13.22 20.27
C LYS A 96 0.49 12.25 21.33
N ARG A 97 0.80 12.53 22.58
CA ARG A 97 0.12 11.88 23.68
C ARG A 97 -0.23 12.90 24.74
N ASP A 98 -1.48 12.85 25.13
CA ASP A 98 -1.97 13.61 26.26
C ASP A 98 -1.24 13.17 27.52
N SER A 99 -1.15 14.07 28.50
CA SER A 99 -0.36 13.88 29.71
C SER A 99 -0.75 12.66 30.54
N ASP A 100 -1.93 12.09 30.31
CA ASP A 100 -2.54 11.02 31.09
C ASP A 100 -2.37 9.63 30.48
N ASP A 101 -1.90 9.53 29.23
CA ASP A 101 -1.67 8.25 28.56
C ASP A 101 -0.45 7.51 29.15
N GLU A 102 -0.67 6.26 29.52
CA GLU A 102 0.38 5.40 30.02
C GLU A 102 1.41 5.06 28.95
N ILE A 103 2.68 5.39 29.21
CA ILE A 103 3.78 5.03 28.30
C ILE A 103 4.23 3.60 28.62
N THR A 104 4.04 2.71 27.64
CA THR A 104 4.43 1.29 27.70
C THR A 104 5.50 0.99 26.63
N LEU A 105 6.06 -0.22 26.69
CA LEU A 105 6.94 -0.71 25.62
C LEU A 105 6.23 -0.69 24.27
N ASP A 106 4.99 -1.19 24.21
CA ASP A 106 4.20 -1.26 22.98
C ASP A 106 3.98 0.12 22.36
N THR A 107 3.65 1.11 23.19
CA THR A 107 3.46 2.48 22.71
C THR A 107 4.74 3.12 22.17
N CYS A 108 5.89 2.81 22.76
CA CYS A 108 7.19 3.26 22.26
C CYS A 108 7.54 2.58 20.90
N GLU A 109 7.27 1.27 20.79
CA GLU A 109 7.47 0.54 19.55
C GLU A 109 6.51 0.99 18.44
N GLU A 110 5.25 1.28 18.78
CA GLU A 110 4.27 1.84 17.86
C GLU A 110 4.71 3.20 17.32
N GLN A 111 5.18 4.09 18.19
CA GLN A 111 5.71 5.38 17.79
C GLN A 111 6.88 5.27 16.81
N LEU A 112 7.80 4.32 17.06
CA LEU A 112 8.90 4.06 16.13
C LEU A 112 8.41 3.51 14.79
N ARG A 113 7.36 2.66 14.79
CA ARG A 113 6.74 2.16 13.55
C ARG A 113 6.10 3.30 12.77
N ASP A 114 5.42 4.23 13.45
CA ASP A 114 4.82 5.41 12.81
C ASP A 114 5.89 6.29 12.16
N TRP A 115 6.97 6.57 12.87
CA TRP A 115 8.08 7.32 12.31
C TRP A 115 8.82 6.61 11.17
N ALA A 116 8.78 5.27 11.17
CA ALA A 116 9.38 4.47 10.11
C ALA A 116 8.47 4.32 8.87
N ARG A 117 7.18 4.67 8.96
CA ARG A 117 6.16 4.39 7.93
C ARG A 117 6.59 4.85 6.54
N ASP A 118 6.95 6.12 6.39
CA ASP A 118 7.36 6.69 5.11
C ASP A 118 8.63 6.04 4.55
N LEU A 119 9.56 5.65 5.43
CA LEU A 119 10.77 4.94 5.02
C LEU A 119 10.47 3.53 4.53
N VAL A 120 9.53 2.85 5.18
CA VAL A 120 9.05 1.53 4.76
C VAL A 120 8.33 1.63 3.42
N ASP A 121 7.45 2.60 3.24
CA ASP A 121 6.72 2.80 1.99
C ASP A 121 7.68 3.04 0.81
N ARG A 122 8.67 3.91 0.97
CA ARG A 122 9.73 4.12 -0.04
C ARG A 122 10.54 2.86 -0.33
N GLU A 123 10.82 2.04 0.68
CA GLU A 123 11.53 0.77 0.49
C GLU A 123 10.69 -0.23 -0.30
N ILE A 124 9.39 -0.30 -0.04
CA ILE A 124 8.45 -1.16 -0.79
C ILE A 124 8.31 -0.69 -2.24
N GLU A 125 8.17 0.62 -2.47
CA GLU A 125 8.06 1.18 -3.82
C GLU A 125 9.30 0.90 -4.69
N ARG A 126 10.47 0.82 -4.09
CA ARG A 126 11.73 0.49 -4.79
C ARG A 126 11.89 -0.98 -5.13
N ARG A 127 11.09 -1.87 -4.52
CA ARG A 127 11.15 -3.29 -4.78
C ARG A 127 10.37 -3.68 -6.03
N PRO A 128 10.84 -4.67 -6.81
CA PRO A 128 10.13 -5.15 -7.99
C PRO A 128 8.69 -5.56 -7.69
N GLU A 129 8.45 -6.17 -6.52
CA GLU A 129 7.14 -6.63 -6.09
C GLU A 129 6.19 -5.45 -5.83
N GLY A 130 6.67 -4.37 -5.23
CA GLY A 130 5.90 -3.14 -5.00
C GLY A 130 5.58 -2.43 -6.31
N ALA A 131 6.55 -2.31 -7.21
CA ALA A 131 6.36 -1.75 -8.54
C ALA A 131 5.32 -2.58 -9.32
N LYS A 132 5.45 -3.92 -9.34
CA LYS A 132 4.52 -4.81 -10.01
C LYS A 132 3.09 -4.69 -9.47
N LEU A 133 2.92 -4.57 -8.15
CA LEU A 133 1.59 -4.36 -7.56
C LEU A 133 0.95 -3.05 -8.04
N LYS A 134 1.73 -1.97 -8.08
CA LYS A 134 1.29 -0.68 -8.59
C LYS A 134 0.87 -0.79 -10.06
N ASP A 135 1.73 -1.37 -10.89
CA ASP A 135 1.44 -1.56 -12.33
C ASP A 135 0.16 -2.37 -12.56
N LEU A 136 -0.08 -3.44 -11.80
CA LEU A 136 -1.31 -4.23 -11.88
C LEU A 136 -2.54 -3.42 -11.51
N LYS A 137 -2.47 -2.60 -10.46
CA LYS A 137 -3.58 -1.73 -10.05
C LYS A 137 -3.86 -0.65 -11.09
N ASP A 138 -2.83 -0.03 -11.61
CA ASP A 138 -2.94 1.02 -12.65
C ASP A 138 -3.51 0.43 -13.95
N LEU A 139 -3.05 -0.77 -14.35
CA LEU A 139 -3.57 -1.46 -15.53
C LEU A 139 -5.04 -1.86 -15.37
N LYS A 140 -5.41 -2.39 -14.20
CA LYS A 140 -6.81 -2.69 -13.88
C LYS A 140 -7.68 -1.45 -14.00
N GLN A 141 -7.26 -0.32 -13.37
CA GLN A 141 -8.02 0.92 -13.42
C GLN A 141 -8.16 1.44 -14.85
N LYS A 142 -7.05 1.51 -15.61
CA LYS A 142 -7.08 1.91 -17.02
C LYS A 142 -8.01 1.02 -17.86
N ALA A 143 -8.01 -0.29 -17.61
CA ALA A 143 -8.90 -1.21 -18.32
C ALA A 143 -10.37 -0.92 -18.03
N ILE A 144 -10.71 -0.61 -16.78
CA ILE A 144 -12.07 -0.24 -16.36
C ILE A 144 -12.47 1.11 -16.99
N ASP A 145 -11.61 2.12 -16.89
CA ASP A 145 -11.87 3.45 -17.45
C ASP A 145 -12.10 3.37 -18.97
N ASN A 146 -11.24 2.62 -19.69
CA ASN A 146 -11.40 2.41 -21.12
C ASN A 146 -12.71 1.71 -21.50
N VAL A 147 -13.18 0.77 -20.67
CA VAL A 147 -14.49 0.13 -20.87
C VAL A 147 -15.62 1.14 -20.69
N MET A 148 -15.54 1.95 -19.64
CA MET A 148 -16.61 2.92 -19.31
C MET A 148 -16.67 4.06 -20.32
N GLU A 149 -15.54 4.43 -20.94
CA GLU A 149 -15.44 5.46 -21.98
C GLU A 149 -15.79 4.94 -23.38
N SER A 150 -15.81 3.63 -23.60
CA SER A 150 -16.07 3.03 -24.92
C SER A 150 -17.55 3.19 -25.32
N GLY A 151 -17.80 3.91 -26.39
CA GLY A 151 -19.14 4.07 -26.96
C GLY A 151 -19.55 2.92 -27.89
N THR A 152 -18.60 2.23 -28.48
CA THR A 152 -18.83 1.18 -29.51
C THR A 152 -18.05 -0.10 -29.17
N PRO A 153 -18.50 -1.28 -29.65
CA PRO A 153 -17.78 -2.56 -29.51
C PRO A 153 -16.36 -2.56 -30.10
N ASP A 154 -16.13 -1.79 -31.15
CA ASP A 154 -14.81 -1.72 -31.81
C ASP A 154 -13.83 -0.88 -30.98
N GLU A 155 -14.27 0.22 -30.40
CA GLU A 155 -13.49 1.02 -29.42
C GLU A 155 -13.13 0.19 -28.18
N LEU A 156 -14.10 -0.56 -27.65
CA LEU A 156 -13.86 -1.47 -26.52
C LEU A 156 -12.79 -2.50 -26.86
N LYS A 157 -12.86 -3.11 -28.05
CA LYS A 157 -11.88 -4.10 -28.52
C LYS A 157 -10.48 -3.50 -28.58
N GLN A 158 -10.34 -2.29 -29.14
CA GLN A 158 -9.06 -1.60 -29.22
C GLN A 158 -8.50 -1.30 -27.84
N SER A 159 -9.32 -0.77 -26.94
CA SER A 159 -8.95 -0.43 -25.58
C SER A 159 -8.49 -1.66 -24.78
N LEU A 160 -9.23 -2.77 -24.88
CA LEU A 160 -8.86 -4.02 -24.20
C LEU A 160 -7.59 -4.64 -24.79
N ASN A 161 -7.39 -4.58 -26.13
CA ASN A 161 -6.17 -5.09 -26.76
C ASN A 161 -4.92 -4.33 -26.31
N LEU A 162 -5.00 -3.02 -26.09
CA LEU A 162 -3.89 -2.23 -25.54
C LEU A 162 -3.48 -2.68 -24.14
N VAL A 163 -4.47 -2.93 -23.27
CA VAL A 163 -4.22 -3.42 -21.92
C VAL A 163 -3.61 -4.82 -21.93
N VAL A 164 -4.17 -5.71 -22.73
CA VAL A 164 -3.71 -7.10 -22.88
C VAL A 164 -2.29 -7.17 -23.45
N LYS A 165 -1.96 -6.34 -24.42
CA LYS A 165 -0.61 -6.27 -25.00
C LYS A 165 0.45 -5.84 -23.98
N HIS A 166 0.10 -4.96 -23.05
CA HIS A 166 1.00 -4.53 -21.97
C HIS A 166 1.27 -5.62 -20.94
N ILE A 167 0.31 -6.53 -20.71
CA ILE A 167 0.42 -7.59 -19.69
C ILE A 167 1.08 -8.86 -20.28
N GLY A 168 1.26 -8.94 -21.61
CA GLY A 168 1.76 -10.16 -22.28
C GLY A 168 0.77 -11.32 -22.27
N LEU A 169 -0.48 -11.07 -21.92
CA LEU A 169 -1.57 -12.04 -21.90
C LEU A 169 -2.33 -12.01 -23.22
N THR A 170 -2.44 -13.14 -23.89
CA THR A 170 -3.34 -13.34 -25.03
C THR A 170 -4.76 -13.52 -24.50
N TRP A 171 -5.45 -12.42 -24.27
CA TRP A 171 -6.88 -12.48 -23.98
C TRP A 171 -7.64 -12.55 -25.29
N ASN A 172 -8.09 -13.75 -25.68
CA ASN A 172 -9.02 -13.94 -26.80
C ASN A 172 -10.37 -13.34 -26.40
N VAL A 173 -10.55 -12.07 -26.72
CA VAL A 173 -11.88 -11.43 -26.66
C VAL A 173 -12.64 -12.00 -27.86
N ASP A 174 -13.52 -12.95 -27.60
CA ASP A 174 -14.40 -13.51 -28.63
C ASP A 174 -15.37 -12.42 -29.10
N THR A 175 -14.96 -11.75 -30.17
CA THR A 175 -15.72 -10.65 -30.79
C THR A 175 -17.05 -11.09 -31.37
N SER A 176 -17.26 -12.39 -31.61
CA SER A 176 -18.55 -12.92 -32.08
C SER A 176 -19.61 -12.82 -30.99
N LYS A 177 -19.23 -13.05 -29.72
CA LYS A 177 -20.10 -12.86 -28.56
C LYS A 177 -20.41 -11.39 -28.26
N ILE A 178 -19.46 -10.47 -28.52
CA ILE A 178 -19.69 -9.03 -28.37
C ILE A 178 -20.74 -8.56 -29.39
N LYS A 179 -20.65 -9.05 -30.65
CA LYS A 179 -21.63 -8.73 -31.70
C LYS A 179 -23.01 -9.30 -31.39
N GLN A 180 -23.10 -10.50 -30.83
CA GLN A 180 -24.39 -11.11 -30.42
C GLN A 180 -25.04 -10.35 -29.25
N LEU A 181 -24.25 -9.86 -28.28
CA LEU A 181 -24.75 -9.04 -27.17
C LEU A 181 -25.19 -7.63 -27.61
N ALA A 182 -24.65 -7.12 -28.72
CA ALA A 182 -25.04 -5.83 -29.30
C ALA A 182 -26.29 -5.91 -30.17
N GLN A 183 -26.74 -7.11 -30.55
CA GLN A 183 -27.94 -7.34 -31.40
C GLN A 183 -29.20 -7.66 -30.60
N ASN A 184 -29.11 -7.95 -29.30
CA ASN A 184 -30.21 -8.10 -28.35
C ASN A 184 -30.38 -6.85 -27.47
#